data_fe59b8c8a33cf9b8fab34c4225c8e2ce
#
_entry.id   fe59b8c8a33cf9b8fab34c4225c8e2ce
#
_cell.length_a   1.000
_cell.length_b   1.000
_cell.length_c   1.000
_cell.angle_alpha   90.00
_cell.angle_beta   90.00
_cell.angle_gamma   90.00
#
_symmetry.space_group_name_H-M   'P 1'
#
loop_
_entity.id
_entity.type
_entity.pdbx_description
1 polymer ?
#
loop_
_entity_poly.entity_id
_entity_poly.type
_entity_poly.pdbx_seq_one_letter_code
_entity_poly.pdbx_strand_id
1 'polypeptide(L)'
;MSDNRILFSDKNYRLLMTGQTVSTLGNSVSSFAFFAYTLALTQSPFYAALVSGCVTLATVVMGIPAGIWADKHRPLPLMLSSTILGGAGICVVVANHFILHAPIPLVLAVAACLVGSATAVFSPAEKAALKTLVSPEHLGQAMAINQTRYSLGTVAGPIFGAFLHSLRPIATFVFDLCTYVFAFCTFKKLQIPRAHADAAENDAQAGYRETLKILRADTVLWAVLWFTPILNFSMSSIFNSAFTQLAGAENGAYVLGVFQTYCGIMGLVGSMVATALVSRVRGGVGLVATAVGFILSFGGLALVFTTVSCFVFLGLFWLLLPLFNSILSGYFLARIPQRFIGKASAMTTIAAMGFMPAGTWVSGFISERYDPPTVVVATVLLFLPATLAFVGHGDIRRLSTPTGAGSR
;
A
#
# COMPACT_ATOMS: atom_id res chain seq x y z
N MET A 1 13.52 7.57 26.56
CA MET A 1 13.70 8.92 25.94
C MET A 1 15.14 9.23 25.56
N SER A 2 16.16 8.52 26.10
CA SER A 2 17.60 8.70 25.77
C SER A 2 17.97 8.20 24.38
N ASP A 3 17.40 7.09 23.92
CA ASP A 3 17.80 6.41 22.68
C ASP A 3 17.44 7.19 21.40
N ASN A 4 16.30 7.91 21.38
CA ASN A 4 15.95 8.76 20.25
C ASN A 4 16.98 9.86 19.99
N ARG A 5 17.61 10.41 21.04
CA ARG A 5 18.64 11.43 20.90
C ARG A 5 19.89 10.88 20.20
N ILE A 6 20.23 9.62 20.42
CA ILE A 6 21.38 8.96 19.80
C ILE A 6 21.16 8.85 18.28
N LEU A 7 19.99 8.34 17.84
CA LEU A 7 19.67 8.24 16.42
C LEU A 7 19.66 9.59 15.72
N PHE A 8 19.03 10.59 16.33
CA PHE A 8 18.96 11.94 15.74
C PHE A 8 20.24 12.77 15.93
N SER A 9 21.26 12.28 16.64
CA SER A 9 22.59 12.90 16.67
C SER A 9 23.37 12.64 15.39
N ASP A 10 23.15 11.50 14.72
CA ASP A 10 23.79 11.17 13.44
C ASP A 10 23.27 12.05 12.32
N LYS A 11 24.19 12.72 11.61
CA LYS A 11 23.87 13.61 10.49
C LYS A 11 23.23 12.88 9.32
N ASN A 12 23.72 11.69 8.99
CA ASN A 12 23.20 10.91 7.87
C ASN A 12 21.80 10.36 8.15
N TYR A 13 21.56 9.90 9.40
CA TYR A 13 20.22 9.49 9.81
C TYR A 13 19.22 10.66 9.74
N ARG A 14 19.57 11.84 10.21
CA ARG A 14 18.71 13.03 10.08
C ARG A 14 18.42 13.40 8.63
N LEU A 15 19.45 13.42 7.77
CA LEU A 15 19.29 13.70 6.33
C LEU A 15 18.38 12.68 5.67
N LEU A 16 18.54 11.38 5.99
CA LEU A 16 17.69 10.32 5.49
C LEU A 16 16.24 10.55 5.92
N MET A 17 15.99 10.71 7.21
CA MET A 17 14.65 10.89 7.78
C MET A 17 13.95 12.15 7.27
N THR A 18 14.63 13.28 7.17
CA THR A 18 14.02 14.52 6.67
C THR A 18 13.68 14.43 5.18
N GLY A 19 14.61 13.93 4.35
CA GLY A 19 14.35 13.74 2.93
C GLY A 19 13.17 12.80 2.67
N GLN A 20 13.11 11.70 3.40
CA GLN A 20 12.03 10.72 3.31
C GLN A 20 10.69 11.26 3.81
N THR A 21 10.67 12.01 4.91
CA THR A 21 9.43 12.58 5.45
C THR A 21 8.76 13.49 4.42
N VAL A 22 9.53 14.38 3.83
CA VAL A 22 9.04 15.30 2.80
C VAL A 22 8.59 14.54 1.56
N SER A 23 9.38 13.57 1.09
CA SER A 23 9.05 12.76 -0.08
C SER A 23 7.80 11.88 0.15
N THR A 24 7.63 11.32 1.36
CA THR A 24 6.43 10.52 1.68
C THR A 24 5.17 11.36 1.65
N LEU A 25 5.24 12.59 2.17
CA LEU A 25 4.11 13.51 2.10
C LEU A 25 3.77 13.85 0.64
N GLY A 26 4.77 14.20 -0.18
CA GLY A 26 4.59 14.46 -1.61
C GLY A 26 3.95 13.28 -2.35
N ASN A 27 4.50 12.09 -2.18
CA ASN A 27 3.96 10.87 -2.80
C ASN A 27 2.52 10.57 -2.36
N SER A 28 2.15 10.87 -1.11
CA SER A 28 0.78 10.68 -0.63
C SER A 28 -0.18 11.71 -1.22
N VAL A 29 0.29 12.95 -1.41
CA VAL A 29 -0.44 14.02 -2.11
C VAL A 29 -0.67 13.66 -3.58
N SER A 30 0.37 13.21 -4.29
CA SER A 30 0.24 12.85 -5.71
C SER A 30 -0.57 11.58 -5.92
N SER A 31 -0.52 10.62 -5.01
CA SER A 31 -1.38 9.42 -5.06
C SER A 31 -2.87 9.78 -5.01
N PHE A 32 -3.26 10.71 -4.15
CA PHE A 32 -4.60 11.31 -4.15
C PHE A 32 -4.87 12.03 -5.48
N ALA A 33 -3.91 12.81 -5.96
CA ALA A 33 -4.07 13.67 -7.11
C ALA A 33 -4.24 12.89 -8.41
N PHE A 34 -3.57 11.75 -8.62
CA PHE A 34 -3.72 10.96 -9.85
C PHE A 34 -5.18 10.59 -10.12
N PHE A 35 -5.94 10.20 -9.13
CA PHE A 35 -7.36 9.94 -9.28
C PHE A 35 -8.16 11.24 -9.46
N ALA A 36 -8.06 12.16 -8.49
CA ALA A 36 -8.88 13.37 -8.44
C ALA A 36 -8.64 14.30 -9.65
N TYR A 37 -7.36 14.49 -10.03
CA TYR A 37 -6.97 15.30 -11.18
C TYR A 37 -7.46 14.70 -12.51
N THR A 38 -7.26 13.39 -12.70
CA THR A 38 -7.70 12.74 -13.94
C THR A 38 -9.21 12.77 -14.06
N LEU A 39 -9.95 12.52 -12.98
CA LEU A 39 -11.40 12.61 -12.98
C LEU A 39 -11.89 14.02 -13.29
N ALA A 40 -11.28 15.04 -12.66
CA ALA A 40 -11.65 16.45 -12.90
C ALA A 40 -11.43 16.87 -14.35
N LEU A 41 -10.39 16.36 -15.01
CA LEU A 41 -10.05 16.70 -16.39
C LEU A 41 -10.86 15.93 -17.44
N THR A 42 -11.05 14.62 -17.20
CA THR A 42 -11.66 13.74 -18.22
C THR A 42 -13.15 13.52 -18.00
N GLN A 43 -13.66 13.84 -16.81
CA GLN A 43 -15.04 13.52 -16.37
C GLN A 43 -15.36 12.02 -16.52
N SER A 44 -14.34 11.17 -16.64
CA SER A 44 -14.47 9.72 -16.85
C SER A 44 -13.89 8.95 -15.67
N PRO A 45 -14.73 8.18 -14.95
CA PRO A 45 -14.29 7.26 -13.91
C PRO A 45 -13.30 6.21 -14.42
N PHE A 46 -13.44 5.78 -15.68
CA PHE A 46 -12.53 4.82 -16.29
C PHE A 46 -11.11 5.36 -16.41
N TYR A 47 -10.92 6.57 -16.94
CA TYR A 47 -9.57 7.13 -17.05
C TYR A 47 -8.95 7.43 -15.68
N ALA A 48 -9.74 7.87 -14.70
CA ALA A 48 -9.28 8.07 -13.33
C ALA A 48 -8.81 6.75 -12.70
N ALA A 49 -9.59 5.68 -12.88
CA ALA A 49 -9.23 4.34 -12.46
C ALA A 49 -8.01 3.79 -13.22
N LEU A 50 -7.92 4.02 -14.53
CA LEU A 50 -6.81 3.60 -15.36
C LEU A 50 -5.49 4.19 -14.84
N VAL A 51 -5.44 5.49 -14.66
CA VAL A 51 -4.23 6.21 -14.25
C VAL A 51 -3.83 5.82 -12.82
N SER A 52 -4.77 5.80 -11.87
CA SER A 52 -4.46 5.40 -10.49
C SER A 52 -4.06 3.92 -10.37
N GLY A 53 -4.69 3.03 -11.14
CA GLY A 53 -4.33 1.62 -11.23
C GLY A 53 -2.94 1.37 -11.83
N CYS A 54 -2.48 2.23 -12.76
CA CYS A 54 -1.12 2.17 -13.32
C CYS A 54 -0.04 2.40 -12.26
N VAL A 55 -0.26 3.28 -11.26
CA VAL A 55 0.67 3.44 -10.12
C VAL A 55 0.85 2.11 -9.40
N THR A 56 -0.26 1.47 -9.06
CA THR A 56 -0.26 0.19 -8.31
C THR A 56 0.34 -0.94 -9.14
N LEU A 57 -0.04 -1.06 -10.42
CA LEU A 57 0.50 -2.08 -11.32
C LEU A 57 2.02 -1.94 -11.43
N ALA A 58 2.52 -0.75 -11.70
CA ALA A 58 3.95 -0.51 -11.82
C ALA A 58 4.70 -0.82 -10.52
N THR A 59 4.10 -0.48 -9.37
CA THR A 59 4.67 -0.81 -8.05
C THR A 59 4.78 -2.32 -7.84
N VAL A 60 3.76 -3.08 -8.20
CA VAL A 60 3.75 -4.55 -8.06
C VAL A 60 4.74 -5.21 -9.03
N VAL A 61 4.71 -4.84 -10.30
CA VAL A 61 5.57 -5.43 -11.34
C VAL A 61 7.05 -5.13 -11.06
N MET A 62 7.36 -3.88 -10.71
CA MET A 62 8.73 -3.46 -10.40
C MET A 62 9.20 -3.91 -9.02
N GLY A 63 8.31 -4.32 -8.13
CA GLY A 63 8.67 -4.78 -6.79
C GLY A 63 9.62 -5.97 -6.78
N ILE A 64 9.47 -6.91 -7.75
CA ILE A 64 10.36 -8.09 -7.87
C ILE A 64 11.78 -7.67 -8.26
N PRO A 65 12.01 -7.00 -9.39
CA PRO A 65 13.36 -6.59 -9.78
C PRO A 65 13.96 -5.58 -8.77
N ALA A 66 13.15 -4.73 -8.16
CA ALA A 66 13.60 -3.78 -7.17
C ALA A 66 14.19 -4.45 -5.93
N GLY A 67 13.59 -5.54 -5.44
CA GLY A 67 14.15 -6.36 -4.36
C GLY A 67 15.52 -6.93 -4.74
N ILE A 68 15.63 -7.53 -5.93
CA ILE A 68 16.90 -8.09 -6.45
C ILE A 68 17.97 -7.00 -6.58
N TRP A 69 17.59 -5.81 -7.05
CA TRP A 69 18.53 -4.69 -7.18
C TRP A 69 18.99 -4.16 -5.82
N ALA A 70 18.10 -4.09 -4.84
CA ALA A 70 18.44 -3.65 -3.49
C ALA A 70 19.43 -4.61 -2.80
N ASP A 71 19.37 -5.91 -3.11
CA ASP A 71 20.31 -6.90 -2.58
C ASP A 71 21.69 -6.83 -3.25
N LYS A 72 21.72 -6.46 -4.55
CA LYS A 72 22.96 -6.46 -5.37
C LYS A 72 23.66 -5.12 -5.45
N HIS A 73 22.97 -4.03 -5.26
CA HIS A 73 23.49 -2.68 -5.47
C HIS A 73 23.48 -1.86 -4.19
N ARG A 74 24.32 -0.82 -4.17
CA ARG A 74 24.36 0.13 -3.06
C ARG A 74 23.02 0.86 -2.92
N PRO A 75 22.55 1.09 -1.70
CA PRO A 75 21.25 1.73 -1.49
C PRO A 75 21.19 3.18 -2.01
N LEU A 76 22.25 3.98 -1.84
CA LEU A 76 22.23 5.39 -2.23
C LEU A 76 22.02 5.64 -3.73
N PRO A 77 22.73 4.99 -4.68
CA PRO A 77 22.43 5.11 -6.11
C PRO A 77 21.00 4.72 -6.48
N LEU A 78 20.46 3.66 -5.86
CA LEU A 78 19.08 3.23 -6.08
C LEU A 78 18.07 4.26 -5.57
N MET A 79 18.30 4.86 -4.41
CA MET A 79 17.47 5.94 -3.88
C MET A 79 17.52 7.19 -4.78
N LEU A 80 18.69 7.58 -5.26
CA LEU A 80 18.83 8.72 -6.16
C LEU A 80 18.17 8.47 -7.51
N SER A 81 18.39 7.30 -8.12
CA SER A 81 17.79 6.96 -9.42
C SER A 81 16.27 6.87 -9.33
N SER A 82 15.72 6.29 -8.25
CA SER A 82 14.28 6.24 -8.04
C SER A 82 13.69 7.64 -7.80
N THR A 83 14.39 8.51 -7.06
CA THR A 83 13.96 9.90 -6.87
C THR A 83 13.93 10.68 -8.20
N ILE A 84 14.92 10.48 -9.07
CA ILE A 84 14.95 11.07 -10.42
C ILE A 84 13.79 10.51 -11.26
N LEU A 85 13.56 9.19 -11.22
CA LEU A 85 12.50 8.53 -11.99
C LEU A 85 11.12 9.04 -11.60
N GLY A 86 10.84 9.12 -10.30
CA GLY A 86 9.58 9.66 -9.78
C GLY A 86 9.40 11.14 -10.11
N GLY A 87 10.45 11.95 -9.91
CA GLY A 87 10.46 13.36 -10.30
C GLY A 87 10.23 13.57 -11.79
N ALA A 88 10.82 12.73 -12.64
CA ALA A 88 10.57 12.75 -14.11
C ALA A 88 9.09 12.43 -14.42
N GLY A 89 8.49 11.44 -13.75
CA GLY A 89 7.07 11.15 -13.89
C GLY A 89 6.18 12.36 -13.55
N ILE A 90 6.47 13.03 -12.44
CA ILE A 90 5.73 14.25 -12.05
C ILE A 90 6.00 15.41 -13.02
N CYS A 91 7.25 15.58 -13.50
CA CYS A 91 7.57 16.56 -14.54
C CYS A 91 6.73 16.35 -15.80
N VAL A 92 6.51 15.10 -16.21
CA VAL A 92 5.66 14.76 -17.37
C VAL A 92 4.22 15.25 -17.15
N VAL A 93 3.64 15.07 -15.95
CA VAL A 93 2.30 15.58 -15.62
C VAL A 93 2.27 17.11 -15.71
N VAL A 94 3.23 17.77 -15.08
CA VAL A 94 3.32 19.25 -15.06
C VAL A 94 3.52 19.80 -16.48
N ALA A 95 4.43 19.20 -17.25
CA ALA A 95 4.67 19.60 -18.65
C ALA A 95 3.42 19.39 -19.53
N ASN A 96 2.73 18.25 -19.36
CA ASN A 96 1.49 17.97 -20.09
C ASN A 96 0.41 19.04 -19.80
N HIS A 97 0.30 19.49 -18.54
CA HIS A 97 -0.66 20.53 -18.17
C HIS A 97 -0.35 21.89 -18.81
N PHE A 98 0.90 22.33 -18.77
CA PHE A 98 1.28 23.67 -19.21
C PHE A 98 1.57 23.78 -20.70
N ILE A 99 2.04 22.71 -21.35
CA ILE A 99 2.45 22.75 -22.78
C ILE A 99 1.31 22.32 -23.70
N LEU A 100 0.65 21.21 -23.38
CA LEU A 100 -0.36 20.63 -24.26
C LEU A 100 -1.76 21.23 -24.06
N HIS A 101 -2.01 21.92 -22.93
CA HIS A 101 -3.31 22.51 -22.56
C HIS A 101 -4.51 21.53 -22.65
N ALA A 102 -4.26 20.31 -23.07
CA ALA A 102 -5.22 19.21 -23.16
C ALA A 102 -4.61 17.97 -22.49
N PRO A 103 -5.11 17.55 -21.34
CA PRO A 103 -4.57 16.41 -20.63
C PRO A 103 -4.86 15.13 -21.44
N ILE A 104 -3.80 14.46 -21.83
CA ILE A 104 -3.88 13.17 -22.52
C ILE A 104 -3.82 12.08 -21.44
N PRO A 105 -4.89 11.28 -21.21
CA PRO A 105 -4.91 10.25 -20.16
C PRO A 105 -3.77 9.25 -20.28
N LEU A 106 -3.34 8.94 -21.51
CA LEU A 106 -2.21 8.04 -21.73
C LEU A 106 -0.89 8.62 -21.18
N VAL A 107 -0.67 9.93 -21.30
CA VAL A 107 0.52 10.58 -20.74
C VAL A 107 0.49 10.53 -19.22
N LEU A 108 -0.69 10.75 -18.62
CA LEU A 108 -0.87 10.60 -17.18
C LEU A 108 -0.63 9.15 -16.70
N ALA A 109 -1.07 8.15 -17.48
CA ALA A 109 -0.82 6.75 -17.19
C ALA A 109 0.68 6.39 -17.24
N VAL A 110 1.41 6.90 -18.23
CA VAL A 110 2.88 6.74 -18.32
C VAL A 110 3.55 7.39 -17.09
N ALA A 111 3.17 8.61 -16.75
CA ALA A 111 3.70 9.29 -15.57
C ALA A 111 3.40 8.51 -14.27
N ALA A 112 2.19 7.97 -14.14
CA ALA A 112 1.79 7.11 -13.03
C ALA A 112 2.65 5.82 -12.94
N CYS A 113 2.96 5.20 -14.09
CA CYS A 113 3.88 4.06 -14.14
C CYS A 113 5.31 4.43 -13.69
N LEU A 114 5.81 5.60 -14.07
CA LEU A 114 7.13 6.07 -13.62
C LEU A 114 7.17 6.28 -12.11
N VAL A 115 6.14 6.91 -11.53
CA VAL A 115 6.02 7.15 -10.09
C VAL A 115 5.86 5.83 -9.33
N GLY A 116 5.02 4.90 -9.81
CA GLY A 116 4.86 3.57 -9.20
C GLY A 116 6.16 2.76 -9.23
N SER A 117 6.88 2.79 -10.34
CA SER A 117 8.19 2.14 -10.48
C SER A 117 9.22 2.75 -9.53
N ALA A 118 9.25 4.07 -9.42
CA ALA A 118 10.12 4.78 -8.49
C ALA A 118 9.86 4.36 -7.03
N THR A 119 8.59 4.30 -6.63
CA THR A 119 8.19 3.86 -5.28
C THR A 119 8.62 2.43 -4.99
N ALA A 120 8.48 1.53 -5.98
CA ALA A 120 8.89 0.13 -5.85
C ALA A 120 10.41 -0.02 -5.63
N VAL A 121 11.23 0.77 -6.33
CA VAL A 121 12.70 0.73 -6.19
C VAL A 121 13.16 1.42 -4.91
N PHE A 122 12.51 2.52 -4.53
CA PHE A 122 12.88 3.31 -3.36
C PHE A 122 12.72 2.53 -2.05
N SER A 123 11.60 1.84 -1.86
CA SER A 123 11.24 1.19 -0.59
C SER A 123 12.27 0.16 -0.09
N PRO A 124 12.75 -0.83 -0.90
CA PRO A 124 13.79 -1.74 -0.44
C PRO A 124 15.15 -1.05 -0.28
N ALA A 125 15.49 -0.09 -1.14
CA ALA A 125 16.74 0.68 -1.03
C ALA A 125 16.80 1.50 0.26
N GLU A 126 15.68 2.12 0.67
CA GLU A 126 15.53 2.83 1.94
C GLU A 126 15.81 1.92 3.14
N LYS A 127 15.20 0.73 3.17
CA LYS A 127 15.40 -0.24 4.25
C LYS A 127 16.84 -0.71 4.33
N ALA A 128 17.49 -0.91 3.19
CA ALA A 128 18.91 -1.27 3.12
C ALA A 128 19.80 -0.13 3.63
N ALA A 129 19.49 1.13 3.26
CA ALA A 129 20.19 2.32 3.78
C ALA A 129 20.05 2.45 5.29
N LEU A 130 18.85 2.25 5.81
CA LEU A 130 18.58 2.30 7.25
C LEU A 130 19.37 1.25 8.02
N LYS A 131 19.41 0.01 7.51
CA LYS A 131 20.17 -1.11 8.08
C LYS A 131 21.68 -0.82 8.10
N THR A 132 22.18 -0.04 7.13
CA THR A 132 23.61 0.31 7.04
C THR A 132 23.98 1.48 7.94
N LEU A 133 23.07 2.44 8.15
CA LEU A 133 23.32 3.64 8.92
C LEU A 133 23.12 3.47 10.42
N VAL A 134 22.31 2.50 10.83
CA VAL A 134 21.90 2.31 12.23
C VAL A 134 22.52 1.05 12.78
N SER A 135 23.05 1.10 14.01
CA SER A 135 23.58 -0.08 14.69
C SER A 135 22.48 -1.12 14.94
N PRO A 136 22.81 -2.42 14.96
CA PRO A 136 21.83 -3.51 15.18
C PRO A 136 20.94 -3.30 16.40
N GLU A 137 21.51 -2.74 17.49
CA GLU A 137 20.81 -2.49 18.75
C GLU A 137 19.66 -1.47 18.62
N HIS A 138 19.82 -0.46 17.75
CA HIS A 138 18.85 0.59 17.52
C HIS A 138 18.01 0.41 16.25
N LEU A 139 18.26 -0.66 15.47
CA LEU A 139 17.59 -0.89 14.18
C LEU A 139 16.07 -1.05 14.34
N GLY A 140 15.63 -1.79 15.37
CA GLY A 140 14.20 -1.96 15.65
C GLY A 140 13.49 -0.64 15.90
N GLN A 141 14.13 0.25 16.66
CA GLN A 141 13.61 1.59 16.95
C GLN A 141 13.58 2.48 15.70
N ALA A 142 14.64 2.46 14.89
CA ALA A 142 14.70 3.21 13.63
C ALA A 142 13.60 2.76 12.65
N MET A 143 13.34 1.46 12.56
CA MET A 143 12.24 0.90 11.75
C MET A 143 10.87 1.32 12.28
N ALA A 144 10.66 1.38 13.60
CA ALA A 144 9.42 1.87 14.20
C ALA A 144 9.18 3.35 13.90
N ILE A 145 10.23 4.19 14.01
CA ILE A 145 10.17 5.62 13.63
C ILE A 145 9.82 5.75 12.14
N ASN A 146 10.46 4.96 11.29
CA ASN A 146 10.20 4.94 9.85
C ASN A 146 8.75 4.55 9.53
N GLN A 147 8.20 3.54 10.20
CA GLN A 147 6.81 3.13 10.04
C GLN A 147 5.84 4.21 10.51
N THR A 148 6.12 4.86 11.66
CA THR A 148 5.31 5.97 12.17
C THR A 148 5.29 7.14 11.18
N ARG A 149 6.45 7.51 10.64
CA ARG A 149 6.58 8.52 9.60
C ARG A 149 5.73 8.20 8.36
N TYR A 150 5.84 6.97 7.87
CA TYR A 150 5.05 6.51 6.73
C TYR A 150 3.54 6.61 7.01
N SER A 151 3.10 6.15 8.18
CA SER A 151 1.69 6.22 8.58
C SER A 151 1.18 7.66 8.70
N LEU A 152 1.99 8.57 9.25
CA LEU A 152 1.64 10.00 9.32
C LEU A 152 1.51 10.61 7.91
N GLY A 153 2.42 10.28 7.01
CA GLY A 153 2.35 10.74 5.62
C GLY A 153 1.09 10.26 4.90
N THR A 154 0.73 8.98 5.08
CA THR A 154 -0.48 8.41 4.46
C THR A 154 -1.78 8.98 5.02
N VAL A 155 -1.80 9.42 6.27
CA VAL A 155 -2.96 10.09 6.90
C VAL A 155 -3.04 11.55 6.50
N ALA A 156 -1.92 12.29 6.57
CA ALA A 156 -1.91 13.74 6.29
C ALA A 156 -1.94 14.07 4.78
N GLY A 157 -1.37 13.19 3.94
CA GLY A 157 -1.23 13.44 2.51
C GLY A 157 -2.55 13.72 1.78
N PRO A 158 -3.58 12.88 1.91
CA PRO A 158 -4.82 13.06 1.17
C PRO A 158 -5.55 14.38 1.50
N ILE A 159 -5.65 14.75 2.79
CA ILE A 159 -6.30 16.01 3.18
C ILE A 159 -5.50 17.22 2.70
N PHE A 160 -4.17 17.18 2.79
CA PHE A 160 -3.31 18.23 2.26
C PHE A 160 -3.35 18.27 0.73
N GLY A 161 -3.44 17.10 0.08
CA GLY A 161 -3.65 16.99 -1.36
C GLY A 161 -4.99 17.59 -1.80
N ALA A 162 -6.06 17.31 -1.07
CA ALA A 162 -7.37 17.90 -1.33
C ALA A 162 -7.36 19.44 -1.17
N PHE A 163 -6.68 19.94 -0.15
CA PHE A 163 -6.48 21.38 0.04
C PHE A 163 -5.74 22.02 -1.15
N LEU A 164 -4.63 21.46 -1.57
CA LEU A 164 -3.88 21.95 -2.73
C LEU A 164 -4.70 21.84 -4.02
N HIS A 165 -5.46 20.75 -4.17
CA HIS A 165 -6.34 20.54 -5.32
C HIS A 165 -7.45 21.58 -5.40
N SER A 166 -8.01 22.00 -4.27
CA SER A 166 -9.03 23.05 -4.20
C SER A 166 -8.51 24.42 -4.60
N LEU A 167 -7.23 24.69 -4.39
CA LEU A 167 -6.59 25.92 -4.87
C LEU A 167 -6.38 25.87 -6.38
N ARG A 168 -5.69 24.86 -6.86
CA ARG A 168 -5.51 24.51 -8.27
C ARG A 168 -5.20 23.03 -8.39
N PRO A 169 -5.89 22.24 -9.24
CA PRO A 169 -5.64 20.79 -9.35
C PRO A 169 -4.19 20.42 -9.62
N ILE A 170 -3.46 21.23 -10.42
CA ILE A 170 -2.05 21.00 -10.74
C ILE A 170 -1.10 21.29 -9.55
N ALA A 171 -1.52 22.07 -8.55
CA ALA A 171 -0.69 22.45 -7.41
C ALA A 171 -0.22 21.22 -6.61
N THR A 172 -1.00 20.14 -6.60
CA THR A 172 -0.64 18.87 -5.98
C THR A 172 0.63 18.28 -6.58
N PHE A 173 0.74 18.26 -7.90
CA PHE A 173 1.91 17.73 -8.62
C PHE A 173 3.11 18.66 -8.55
N VAL A 174 2.88 19.99 -8.59
CA VAL A 174 3.96 20.98 -8.39
C VAL A 174 4.56 20.84 -6.99
N PHE A 175 3.72 20.67 -5.97
CA PHE A 175 4.18 20.41 -4.61
C PHE A 175 5.02 19.12 -4.54
N ASP A 176 4.53 18.02 -5.11
CA ASP A 176 5.25 16.75 -5.11
C ASP A 176 6.60 16.85 -5.87
N LEU A 177 6.64 17.58 -6.99
CA LEU A 177 7.88 17.86 -7.70
C LEU A 177 8.91 18.58 -6.79
N CYS A 178 8.46 19.58 -6.03
CA CYS A 178 9.31 20.25 -5.06
C CYS A 178 9.82 19.28 -3.99
N THR A 179 8.99 18.32 -3.55
CA THR A 179 9.42 17.29 -2.57
C THR A 179 10.45 16.34 -3.15
N TYR A 180 10.34 15.94 -4.44
CA TYR A 180 11.35 15.14 -5.13
C TYR A 180 12.68 15.88 -5.25
N VAL A 181 12.66 17.16 -5.62
CA VAL A 181 13.88 18.01 -5.68
C VAL A 181 14.53 18.12 -4.30
N PHE A 182 13.74 18.37 -3.27
CA PHE A 182 14.22 18.44 -1.89
C PHE A 182 14.85 17.11 -1.45
N ALA A 183 14.17 15.99 -1.68
CA ALA A 183 14.65 14.65 -1.36
C ALA A 183 15.96 14.34 -2.10
N PHE A 184 16.05 14.64 -3.39
CA PHE A 184 17.27 14.46 -4.18
C PHE A 184 18.45 15.27 -3.61
N CYS A 185 18.24 16.56 -3.32
CA CYS A 185 19.27 17.41 -2.72
C CYS A 185 19.74 16.91 -1.34
N THR A 186 18.81 16.35 -0.57
CA THR A 186 19.08 15.80 0.75
C THR A 186 19.85 14.48 0.66
N PHE A 187 19.40 13.56 -0.22
CA PHE A 187 20.06 12.27 -0.42
C PHE A 187 21.43 12.40 -1.06
N LYS A 188 21.65 13.38 -1.95
CA LYS A 188 22.98 13.65 -2.51
C LYS A 188 24.04 14.00 -1.44
N LYS A 189 23.60 14.50 -0.28
CA LYS A 189 24.51 14.82 0.86
C LYS A 189 24.73 13.62 1.79
N LEU A 190 24.02 12.48 1.59
CA LEU A 190 24.17 11.29 2.40
C LEU A 190 25.52 10.61 2.13
N GLN A 191 26.15 10.17 3.21
CA GLN A 191 27.34 9.33 3.17
C GLN A 191 26.97 7.99 3.78
N ILE A 192 26.64 7.00 2.93
CA ILE A 192 26.34 5.65 3.38
C ILE A 192 27.61 4.83 3.28
N PRO A 193 28.12 4.25 4.40
CA PRO A 193 29.29 3.39 4.40
C PRO A 193 29.13 2.22 3.42
N ARG A 194 30.24 1.68 2.90
CA ARG A 194 30.24 0.45 2.12
C ARG A 194 29.93 -0.71 3.06
N ALA A 195 28.69 -1.20 3.09
CA ALA A 195 28.42 -2.50 3.67
C ALA A 195 29.07 -3.57 2.77
N HIS A 196 29.78 -4.52 3.38
CA HIS A 196 30.27 -5.68 2.66
C HIS A 196 29.06 -6.51 2.22
N ALA A 197 29.01 -6.85 0.95
CA ALA A 197 27.92 -7.62 0.32
C ALA A 197 28.02 -9.15 0.65
N ASP A 198 28.53 -9.51 1.80
CA ASP A 198 28.94 -10.88 2.10
C ASP A 198 27.80 -11.83 2.58
N ALA A 199 26.53 -11.38 2.53
CA ALA A 199 25.43 -12.17 3.09
C ALA A 199 24.42 -12.77 2.10
N ALA A 200 24.54 -12.50 0.79
CA ALA A 200 23.48 -12.86 -0.16
C ALA A 200 23.67 -14.19 -0.92
N GLU A 201 24.82 -14.86 -0.79
CA GLU A 201 25.09 -16.05 -1.60
C GLU A 201 24.40 -17.34 -1.16
N ASN A 202 23.98 -17.46 0.11
CA ASN A 202 23.46 -18.71 0.64
C ASN A 202 21.93 -18.92 0.49
N ASP A 203 21.15 -17.90 0.11
CA ASP A 203 19.68 -18.00 0.00
C ASP A 203 19.18 -18.30 -1.42
N ALA A 204 20.07 -18.36 -2.41
CA ALA A 204 19.70 -18.57 -3.83
C ALA A 204 19.21 -20.01 -4.13
N GLN A 205 19.46 -20.98 -3.25
CA GLN A 205 19.23 -22.42 -3.54
C GLN A 205 17.80 -22.90 -3.31
N ALA A 206 16.96 -22.21 -2.55
CA ALA A 206 15.57 -22.60 -2.38
C ALA A 206 14.76 -22.24 -3.64
N GLY A 207 14.30 -23.21 -4.41
CA GLY A 207 13.55 -22.99 -5.66
C GLY A 207 12.13 -22.46 -5.39
N TYR A 208 11.62 -21.58 -6.29
CA TYR A 208 10.20 -21.11 -6.25
C TYR A 208 9.21 -22.28 -6.27
N ARG A 209 9.52 -23.37 -6.97
CA ARG A 209 8.69 -24.59 -7.00
C ARG A 209 8.61 -25.27 -5.62
N GLU A 210 9.71 -25.30 -4.88
CA GLU A 210 9.75 -25.87 -3.53
C GLU A 210 8.96 -24.99 -2.54
N THR A 211 9.13 -23.68 -2.62
CA THR A 211 8.32 -22.71 -1.86
C THR A 211 6.82 -22.88 -2.12
N LEU A 212 6.43 -23.06 -3.39
CA LEU A 212 5.02 -23.28 -3.74
C LEU A 212 4.49 -24.63 -3.19
N LYS A 213 5.33 -25.69 -3.15
CA LYS A 213 4.95 -26.96 -2.52
C LYS A 213 4.68 -26.79 -1.02
N ILE A 214 5.51 -26.00 -0.32
CA ILE A 214 5.31 -25.71 1.10
C ILE A 214 3.99 -24.95 1.31
N LEU A 215 3.73 -23.92 0.50
CA LEU A 215 2.47 -23.15 0.58
C LEU A 215 1.24 -24.01 0.29
N ARG A 216 1.33 -24.96 -0.65
CA ARG A 216 0.26 -25.90 -0.98
C ARG A 216 0.05 -26.99 0.07
N ALA A 217 1.10 -27.38 0.77
CA ALA A 217 1.02 -28.43 1.78
C ALA A 217 0.29 -27.96 3.06
N ASP A 218 0.27 -26.66 3.33
CA ASP A 218 -0.49 -26.09 4.43
C ASP A 218 -1.83 -25.55 3.90
N THR A 219 -2.91 -26.20 4.31
CA THR A 219 -4.27 -25.93 3.84
C THR A 219 -4.72 -24.50 4.14
N VAL A 220 -4.26 -23.92 5.27
CA VAL A 220 -4.59 -22.53 5.66
C VAL A 220 -3.83 -21.55 4.79
N LEU A 221 -2.52 -21.73 4.60
CA LEU A 221 -1.73 -20.87 3.72
C LEU A 221 -2.24 -20.91 2.28
N TRP A 222 -2.68 -22.10 1.83
CA TRP A 222 -3.28 -22.26 0.51
C TRP A 222 -4.62 -21.55 0.39
N ALA A 223 -5.51 -21.67 1.39
CA ALA A 223 -6.77 -20.94 1.43
C ALA A 223 -6.57 -19.42 1.43
N VAL A 224 -5.60 -18.93 2.19
CA VAL A 224 -5.22 -17.51 2.20
C VAL A 224 -4.69 -17.06 0.84
N LEU A 225 -3.88 -17.85 0.18
CA LEU A 225 -3.32 -17.52 -1.14
C LEU A 225 -4.40 -17.33 -2.21
N TRP A 226 -5.56 -17.97 -2.07
CA TRP A 226 -6.72 -17.78 -2.95
C TRP A 226 -7.66 -16.67 -2.48
N PHE A 227 -7.83 -16.50 -1.18
CA PHE A 227 -8.73 -15.51 -0.62
C PHE A 227 -8.21 -14.08 -0.77
N THR A 228 -6.90 -13.86 -0.50
CA THR A 228 -6.33 -12.51 -0.50
C THR A 228 -6.35 -11.80 -1.85
N PRO A 229 -6.14 -12.44 -3.01
CA PRO A 229 -6.36 -11.82 -4.32
C PRO A 229 -7.78 -11.32 -4.52
N ILE A 230 -8.78 -12.13 -4.14
CA ILE A 230 -10.19 -11.77 -4.27
C ILE A 230 -10.55 -10.62 -3.33
N LEU A 231 -10.04 -10.66 -2.09
CA LEU A 231 -10.21 -9.57 -1.13
C LEU A 231 -9.62 -8.25 -1.67
N ASN A 232 -8.40 -8.28 -2.19
CA ASN A 232 -7.73 -7.08 -2.71
C ASN A 232 -8.36 -6.56 -4.00
N PHE A 233 -8.81 -7.45 -4.89
CA PHE A 233 -9.62 -7.09 -6.06
C PHE A 233 -10.90 -6.38 -5.63
N SER A 234 -11.65 -6.98 -4.71
CA SER A 234 -12.93 -6.45 -4.22
C SER A 234 -12.75 -5.14 -3.48
N MET A 235 -11.73 -5.06 -2.63
CA MET A 235 -11.37 -3.84 -1.93
C MET A 235 -11.10 -2.70 -2.92
N SER A 236 -10.20 -2.90 -3.88
CA SER A 236 -9.84 -1.84 -4.82
C SER A 236 -10.99 -1.44 -5.74
N SER A 237 -11.85 -2.39 -6.14
CA SER A 237 -13.06 -2.14 -6.91
C SER A 237 -14.05 -1.27 -6.13
N ILE A 238 -14.36 -1.63 -4.89
CA ILE A 238 -15.31 -0.91 -4.02
C ILE A 238 -14.78 0.48 -3.64
N PHE A 239 -13.48 0.58 -3.33
CA PHE A 239 -12.86 1.88 -3.02
C PHE A 239 -12.88 2.81 -4.23
N ASN A 240 -12.59 2.31 -5.43
CA ASN A 240 -12.67 3.13 -6.63
C ASN A 240 -14.10 3.62 -6.90
N SER A 241 -15.12 2.78 -6.68
CA SER A 241 -16.53 3.17 -6.80
C SER A 241 -16.91 4.23 -5.74
N ALA A 242 -16.46 4.07 -4.51
CA ALA A 242 -16.65 5.06 -3.47
C ALA A 242 -15.94 6.39 -3.80
N PHE A 243 -14.73 6.35 -4.36
CA PHE A 243 -14.01 7.55 -4.79
C PHE A 243 -14.77 8.29 -5.89
N THR A 244 -15.33 7.57 -6.86
CA THR A 244 -16.17 8.16 -7.92
C THR A 244 -17.41 8.83 -7.33
N GLN A 245 -18.11 8.18 -6.40
CA GLN A 245 -19.27 8.73 -5.71
C GLN A 245 -18.93 9.99 -4.90
N LEU A 246 -17.85 9.94 -4.11
CA LEU A 246 -17.44 11.04 -3.24
C LEU A 246 -16.93 12.23 -4.05
N ALA A 247 -16.23 11.98 -5.16
CA ALA A 247 -15.75 13.04 -6.05
C ALA A 247 -16.90 13.76 -6.79
N GLY A 248 -18.03 13.10 -6.97
CA GLY A 248 -19.25 13.71 -7.55
C GLY A 248 -20.06 14.54 -6.56
N ALA A 249 -19.73 14.54 -5.26
CA ALA A 249 -20.40 15.35 -4.25
C ALA A 249 -20.02 16.84 -4.36
N GLU A 250 -20.80 17.72 -3.73
CA GLU A 250 -20.41 19.11 -3.55
C GLU A 250 -19.06 19.20 -2.83
N ASN A 251 -18.11 19.95 -3.38
CA ASN A 251 -16.71 19.97 -2.95
C ASN A 251 -16.03 18.57 -2.95
N GLY A 252 -16.33 17.74 -3.95
CA GLY A 252 -15.98 16.31 -4.00
C GLY A 252 -14.51 16.01 -3.76
N ALA A 253 -13.58 16.82 -4.29
CA ALA A 253 -12.15 16.62 -4.03
C ALA A 253 -11.80 16.76 -2.52
N TYR A 254 -12.44 17.72 -1.83
CA TYR A 254 -12.27 17.87 -0.38
C TYR A 254 -12.86 16.67 0.39
N VAL A 255 -14.09 16.27 0.05
CA VAL A 255 -14.78 15.11 0.64
C VAL A 255 -13.95 13.84 0.46
N LEU A 256 -13.38 13.63 -0.73
CA LEU A 256 -12.50 12.52 -1.03
C LEU A 256 -11.21 12.52 -0.17
N GLY A 257 -10.59 13.68 0.00
CA GLY A 257 -9.40 13.83 0.83
C GLY A 257 -9.68 13.57 2.31
N VAL A 258 -10.79 14.09 2.84
CA VAL A 258 -11.27 13.82 4.20
C VAL A 258 -11.55 12.33 4.37
N PHE A 259 -12.20 11.69 3.41
CA PHE A 259 -12.50 10.26 3.43
C PHE A 259 -11.23 9.40 3.46
N GLN A 260 -10.25 9.68 2.61
CA GLN A 260 -8.98 8.92 2.61
C GLN A 260 -8.20 9.10 3.93
N THR A 261 -8.17 10.33 4.45
CA THR A 261 -7.57 10.62 5.76
C THR A 261 -8.29 9.86 6.88
N TYR A 262 -9.63 9.86 6.86
CA TYR A 262 -10.44 9.08 7.81
C TYR A 262 -10.13 7.57 7.74
N CYS A 263 -10.04 7.00 6.55
CA CYS A 263 -9.64 5.59 6.35
C CYS A 263 -8.24 5.32 6.93
N GLY A 264 -7.30 6.24 6.73
CA GLY A 264 -5.96 6.15 7.32
C GLY A 264 -6.00 6.17 8.87
N ILE A 265 -6.81 7.04 9.47
CA ILE A 265 -7.02 7.10 10.92
C ILE A 265 -7.65 5.79 11.42
N MET A 266 -8.68 5.28 10.75
CA MET A 266 -9.31 4.01 11.11
C MET A 266 -8.34 2.83 11.02
N GLY A 267 -7.42 2.83 10.04
CA GLY A 267 -6.33 1.85 9.95
C GLY A 267 -5.34 1.94 11.11
N LEU A 268 -4.99 3.14 11.56
CA LEU A 268 -4.15 3.35 12.75
C LEU A 268 -4.83 2.84 14.02
N VAL A 269 -6.09 3.21 14.24
CA VAL A 269 -6.90 2.72 15.37
C VAL A 269 -7.01 1.20 15.32
N GLY A 270 -7.27 0.64 14.13
CA GLY A 270 -7.31 -0.80 13.89
C GLY A 270 -6.00 -1.50 14.25
N SER A 271 -4.85 -0.89 13.95
CA SER A 271 -3.54 -1.42 14.32
C SER A 271 -3.33 -1.45 15.85
N MET A 272 -3.80 -0.44 16.57
CA MET A 272 -3.77 -0.42 18.04
C MET A 272 -4.67 -1.52 18.61
N VAL A 273 -5.89 -1.67 18.08
CA VAL A 273 -6.84 -2.72 18.47
C VAL A 273 -6.26 -4.11 18.15
N ALA A 274 -5.66 -4.28 16.97
CA ALA A 274 -5.02 -5.53 16.57
C ALA A 274 -3.90 -5.93 17.55
N THR A 275 -3.05 -4.99 17.95
CA THR A 275 -1.98 -5.25 18.94
C THR A 275 -2.52 -5.72 20.27
N ALA A 276 -3.64 -5.16 20.74
CA ALA A 276 -4.28 -5.55 21.99
C ALA A 276 -5.00 -6.90 21.92
N LEU A 277 -5.51 -7.27 20.73
CA LEU A 277 -6.36 -8.46 20.56
C LEU A 277 -5.60 -9.69 20.05
N VAL A 278 -4.51 -9.53 19.29
CA VAL A 278 -3.82 -10.65 18.61
C VAL A 278 -3.32 -11.72 19.58
N SER A 279 -2.94 -11.34 20.80
CA SER A 279 -2.50 -12.27 21.86
C SER A 279 -3.65 -12.87 22.67
N ARG A 280 -4.85 -12.28 22.63
CA ARG A 280 -6.00 -12.66 23.45
C ARG A 280 -7.04 -13.49 22.69
N VAL A 281 -7.10 -13.31 21.36
CA VAL A 281 -8.10 -13.96 20.51
C VAL A 281 -7.47 -15.17 19.82
N ARG A 282 -8.21 -16.30 19.76
CA ARG A 282 -7.80 -17.47 18.97
C ARG A 282 -7.69 -17.06 17.51
N GLY A 283 -6.59 -17.43 16.84
CA GLY A 283 -6.31 -17.03 15.46
C GLY A 283 -7.48 -17.32 14.50
N GLY A 284 -8.11 -18.50 14.61
CA GLY A 284 -9.24 -18.87 13.78
C GLY A 284 -10.48 -18.00 14.03
N VAL A 285 -10.79 -17.70 15.28
CA VAL A 285 -11.91 -16.80 15.64
C VAL A 285 -11.66 -15.39 15.09
N GLY A 286 -10.43 -14.88 15.23
CA GLY A 286 -10.06 -13.57 14.71
C GLY A 286 -10.16 -13.48 13.19
N LEU A 287 -9.67 -14.47 12.44
CA LEU A 287 -9.77 -14.52 10.98
C LEU A 287 -11.23 -14.61 10.51
N VAL A 288 -12.05 -15.45 11.15
CA VAL A 288 -13.47 -15.58 10.82
C VAL A 288 -14.23 -14.30 11.13
N ALA A 289 -14.02 -13.71 12.31
CA ALA A 289 -14.69 -12.48 12.73
C ALA A 289 -14.35 -11.31 11.79
N THR A 290 -13.08 -11.15 11.41
CA THR A 290 -12.67 -10.10 10.46
C THR A 290 -13.22 -10.35 9.06
N ALA A 291 -13.23 -11.60 8.57
CA ALA A 291 -13.81 -11.94 7.27
C ALA A 291 -15.32 -11.68 7.23
N VAL A 292 -16.07 -12.03 8.28
CA VAL A 292 -17.49 -11.68 8.43
C VAL A 292 -17.65 -10.14 8.50
N GLY A 293 -16.78 -9.45 9.22
CA GLY A 293 -16.77 -7.98 9.25
C GLY A 293 -16.57 -7.35 7.88
N PHE A 294 -15.75 -7.96 6.99
CA PHE A 294 -15.58 -7.51 5.60
C PHE A 294 -16.87 -7.72 4.77
N ILE A 295 -17.59 -8.84 4.97
CA ILE A 295 -18.90 -9.05 4.34
C ILE A 295 -19.90 -7.98 4.82
N LEU A 296 -19.95 -7.70 6.11
CA LEU A 296 -20.84 -6.68 6.66
C LEU A 296 -20.48 -5.28 6.15
N SER A 297 -19.19 -4.97 6.04
CA SER A 297 -18.69 -3.72 5.48
C SER A 297 -19.10 -3.55 4.01
N PHE A 298 -18.78 -4.50 3.16
CA PHE A 298 -19.06 -4.41 1.73
C PHE A 298 -20.55 -4.62 1.42
N GLY A 299 -21.19 -5.56 2.12
CA GLY A 299 -22.63 -5.82 1.98
C GLY A 299 -23.51 -4.68 2.47
N GLY A 300 -23.16 -4.06 3.61
CA GLY A 300 -23.84 -2.87 4.11
C GLY A 300 -23.75 -1.70 3.13
N LEU A 301 -22.57 -1.51 2.52
CA LEU A 301 -22.39 -0.51 1.48
C LEU A 301 -23.20 -0.81 0.22
N ALA A 302 -23.33 -2.08 -0.17
CA ALA A 302 -24.15 -2.49 -1.32
C ALA A 302 -25.65 -2.23 -1.09
N LEU A 303 -26.14 -2.30 0.15
CA LEU A 303 -27.54 -2.03 0.50
C LEU A 303 -27.85 -0.54 0.54
N VAL A 304 -26.90 0.26 1.03
CA VAL A 304 -27.06 1.72 1.17
C VAL A 304 -25.79 2.40 0.68
N PHE A 305 -25.83 2.98 -0.51
CA PHE A 305 -24.67 3.62 -1.12
C PHE A 305 -24.83 5.14 -1.09
N THR A 306 -24.35 5.76 -0.03
CA THR A 306 -24.37 7.22 0.20
C THR A 306 -22.99 7.68 0.68
N THR A 307 -22.76 8.99 0.68
CA THR A 307 -21.52 9.55 1.26
C THR A 307 -21.29 9.08 2.70
N VAL A 308 -22.32 9.11 3.54
CA VAL A 308 -22.21 8.68 4.95
C VAL A 308 -21.90 7.19 5.06
N SER A 309 -22.56 6.35 4.27
CA SER A 309 -22.33 4.90 4.30
C SER A 309 -20.93 4.53 3.84
N CYS A 310 -20.33 5.27 2.89
CA CYS A 310 -18.92 5.09 2.53
C CYS A 310 -18.00 5.28 3.75
N PHE A 311 -18.20 6.33 4.54
CA PHE A 311 -17.42 6.55 5.76
C PHE A 311 -17.64 5.41 6.77
N VAL A 312 -18.88 5.04 7.06
CA VAL A 312 -19.21 4.03 8.09
C VAL A 312 -18.64 2.66 7.70
N PHE A 313 -19.02 2.16 6.54
CA PHE A 313 -18.70 0.79 6.15
C PHE A 313 -17.23 0.61 5.73
N LEU A 314 -16.68 1.54 4.97
CA LEU A 314 -15.26 1.43 4.60
C LEU A 314 -14.32 1.79 5.76
N GLY A 315 -14.76 2.63 6.68
CA GLY A 315 -14.07 2.82 7.96
C GLY A 315 -14.01 1.53 8.79
N LEU A 316 -15.12 0.79 8.86
CA LEU A 316 -15.16 -0.54 9.51
C LEU A 316 -14.18 -1.52 8.86
N PHE A 317 -14.11 -1.55 7.53
CA PHE A 317 -13.14 -2.37 6.81
C PHE A 317 -11.70 -2.05 7.22
N TRP A 318 -11.32 -0.76 7.21
CA TRP A 318 -9.98 -0.31 7.58
C TRP A 318 -9.65 -0.55 9.06
N LEU A 319 -10.65 -0.51 9.94
CA LEU A 319 -10.50 -0.85 11.36
C LEU A 319 -10.14 -2.35 11.54
N LEU A 320 -10.75 -3.23 10.76
CA LEU A 320 -10.61 -4.68 10.91
C LEU A 320 -9.39 -5.25 10.17
N LEU A 321 -8.97 -4.63 9.07
CA LEU A 321 -7.90 -5.12 8.20
C LEU A 321 -6.56 -5.37 8.92
N PRO A 322 -6.09 -4.49 9.85
CA PRO A 322 -4.85 -4.75 10.57
C PRO A 322 -4.89 -6.01 11.45
N LEU A 323 -6.02 -6.33 12.05
CA LEU A 323 -6.16 -7.55 12.85
C LEU A 323 -6.06 -8.80 11.97
N PHE A 324 -6.75 -8.80 10.82
CA PHE A 324 -6.64 -9.87 9.82
C PHE A 324 -5.18 -10.09 9.39
N ASN A 325 -4.50 -9.00 9.01
CA ASN A 325 -3.11 -9.06 8.55
C ASN A 325 -2.14 -9.50 9.66
N SER A 326 -2.35 -9.09 10.91
CA SER A 326 -1.49 -9.45 12.04
C SER A 326 -1.57 -10.94 12.36
N ILE A 327 -2.79 -11.50 12.40
CA ILE A 327 -2.98 -12.95 12.64
C ILE A 327 -2.36 -13.75 11.51
N LEU A 328 -2.59 -13.32 10.28
CA LEU A 328 -2.09 -14.00 9.09
C LEU A 328 -0.56 -13.98 9.02
N SER A 329 0.06 -12.83 9.28
CA SER A 329 1.52 -12.68 9.31
C SER A 329 2.15 -13.52 10.42
N GLY A 330 1.55 -13.57 11.61
CA GLY A 330 2.00 -14.41 12.69
C GLY A 330 1.95 -15.90 12.32
N TYR A 331 0.86 -16.36 11.72
CA TYR A 331 0.73 -17.73 11.24
C TYR A 331 1.75 -18.08 10.14
N PHE A 332 1.92 -17.17 9.16
CA PHE A 332 2.89 -17.31 8.08
C PHE A 332 4.32 -17.50 8.60
N LEU A 333 4.75 -16.64 9.53
CA LEU A 333 6.10 -16.70 10.10
C LEU A 333 6.32 -17.97 10.95
N ALA A 334 5.28 -18.49 11.60
CA ALA A 334 5.37 -19.70 12.42
C ALA A 334 5.44 -21.00 11.58
N ARG A 335 4.91 -20.99 10.34
CA ARG A 335 4.79 -22.18 9.50
C ARG A 335 5.86 -22.31 8.44
N ILE A 336 6.41 -21.20 7.97
CA ILE A 336 7.37 -21.22 6.87
C ILE A 336 8.79 -21.27 7.43
N PRO A 337 9.61 -22.26 7.04
CA PRO A 337 11.01 -22.32 7.43
C PRO A 337 11.79 -21.07 7.01
N GLN A 338 12.69 -20.59 7.84
CA GLN A 338 13.39 -19.31 7.69
C GLN A 338 14.00 -19.10 6.29
N ARG A 339 14.58 -20.17 5.71
CA ARG A 339 15.18 -20.14 4.35
C ARG A 339 14.19 -19.86 3.22
N PHE A 340 12.87 -20.05 3.45
CA PHE A 340 11.84 -19.83 2.43
C PHE A 340 11.02 -18.54 2.66
N ILE A 341 11.16 -17.88 3.82
CA ILE A 341 10.33 -16.71 4.20
C ILE A 341 10.37 -15.62 3.13
N GLY A 342 11.55 -15.26 2.61
CA GLY A 342 11.68 -14.21 1.59
C GLY A 342 10.92 -14.53 0.31
N LYS A 343 11.09 -15.74 -0.24
CA LYS A 343 10.41 -16.16 -1.47
C LYS A 343 8.91 -16.37 -1.29
N ALA A 344 8.51 -16.97 -0.16
CA ALA A 344 7.10 -17.16 0.17
C ALA A 344 6.40 -15.79 0.38
N SER A 345 7.03 -14.85 1.06
CA SER A 345 6.51 -13.49 1.23
C SER A 345 6.37 -12.77 -0.12
N ALA A 346 7.36 -12.87 -1.01
CA ALA A 346 7.26 -12.30 -2.35
C ALA A 346 6.08 -12.91 -3.15
N MET A 347 5.94 -14.25 -3.14
CA MET A 347 4.86 -14.93 -3.84
C MET A 347 3.48 -14.54 -3.29
N THR A 348 3.30 -14.50 -1.98
CA THR A 348 2.03 -14.12 -1.35
C THR A 348 1.71 -12.63 -1.57
N THR A 349 2.70 -11.75 -1.54
CA THR A 349 2.50 -10.31 -1.85
C THR A 349 2.08 -10.10 -3.29
N ILE A 350 2.74 -10.77 -4.25
CA ILE A 350 2.38 -10.68 -5.68
C ILE A 350 0.97 -11.22 -5.90
N ALA A 351 0.64 -12.39 -5.33
CA ALA A 351 -0.68 -12.96 -5.43
C ALA A 351 -1.74 -12.03 -4.84
N ALA A 352 -1.50 -11.46 -3.66
CA ALA A 352 -2.43 -10.56 -3.01
C ALA A 352 -2.60 -9.24 -3.77
N MET A 353 -1.50 -8.53 -4.05
CA MET A 353 -1.54 -7.16 -4.60
C MET A 353 -1.68 -7.10 -6.12
N GLY A 354 -1.32 -8.17 -6.84
CA GLY A 354 -1.36 -8.20 -8.31
C GLY A 354 -2.75 -8.02 -8.89
N PHE A 355 -3.80 -8.36 -8.13
CA PHE A 355 -5.18 -8.20 -8.56
C PHE A 355 -5.81 -6.84 -8.21
N MET A 356 -5.15 -6.00 -7.42
CA MET A 356 -5.66 -4.66 -7.08
C MET A 356 -5.86 -3.76 -8.31
N PRO A 357 -4.91 -3.64 -9.25
CA PRO A 357 -5.11 -2.85 -10.46
C PRO A 357 -6.29 -3.34 -11.28
N ALA A 358 -6.46 -4.67 -11.40
CA ALA A 358 -7.60 -5.26 -12.12
C ALA A 358 -8.94 -4.86 -11.48
N GLY A 359 -9.05 -4.89 -10.15
CA GLY A 359 -10.25 -4.43 -9.43
C GLY A 359 -10.54 -2.96 -9.70
N THR A 360 -9.52 -2.10 -9.64
CA THR A 360 -9.64 -0.67 -9.95
C THR A 360 -10.10 -0.44 -11.39
N TRP A 361 -9.50 -1.11 -12.37
CA TRP A 361 -9.82 -0.93 -13.79
C TRP A 361 -11.20 -1.48 -14.15
N VAL A 362 -11.55 -2.67 -13.66
CA VAL A 362 -12.88 -3.27 -13.89
C VAL A 362 -13.96 -2.38 -13.30
N SER A 363 -13.77 -1.87 -12.09
CA SER A 363 -14.74 -0.95 -11.48
C SER A 363 -14.88 0.36 -12.26
N GLY A 364 -13.75 0.94 -12.71
CA GLY A 364 -13.78 2.15 -13.55
C GLY A 364 -14.50 1.93 -14.87
N PHE A 365 -14.24 0.79 -15.54
CA PHE A 365 -14.90 0.42 -16.79
C PHE A 365 -16.41 0.21 -16.63
N ILE A 366 -16.82 -0.44 -15.55
CA ILE A 366 -18.26 -0.63 -15.26
C ILE A 366 -18.90 0.69 -14.88
N SER A 367 -18.23 1.54 -14.09
CA SER A 367 -18.74 2.87 -13.69
C SER A 367 -18.88 3.86 -14.84
N GLU A 368 -18.30 3.60 -16.01
CA GLU A 368 -18.53 4.39 -17.23
C GLU A 368 -19.94 4.16 -17.81
N ARG A 369 -20.54 3.00 -17.57
CA ARG A 369 -21.82 2.57 -18.15
C ARG A 369 -22.93 2.42 -17.12
N TYR A 370 -22.56 2.15 -15.90
CA TYR A 370 -23.48 1.89 -14.79
C TYR A 370 -23.09 2.78 -13.61
N ASP A 371 -24.02 3.02 -12.74
CA ASP A 371 -23.82 3.78 -11.51
C ASP A 371 -22.88 3.04 -10.51
N PRO A 372 -22.15 3.75 -9.66
CA PRO A 372 -21.25 3.17 -8.67
C PRO A 372 -21.88 2.11 -7.75
N PRO A 373 -23.15 2.23 -7.29
CA PRO A 373 -23.83 1.18 -6.53
C PRO A 373 -23.86 -0.17 -7.23
N THR A 374 -24.11 -0.22 -8.53
CA THR A 374 -24.14 -1.44 -9.33
C THR A 374 -22.78 -2.17 -9.30
N VAL A 375 -21.69 -1.42 -9.39
CA VAL A 375 -20.33 -1.98 -9.28
C VAL A 375 -20.10 -2.60 -7.91
N VAL A 376 -20.55 -1.95 -6.83
CA VAL A 376 -20.40 -2.45 -5.46
C VAL A 376 -21.20 -3.75 -5.29
N VAL A 377 -22.45 -3.80 -5.75
CA VAL A 377 -23.30 -5.02 -5.71
C VAL A 377 -22.64 -6.18 -6.46
N ALA A 378 -22.18 -5.94 -7.71
CA ALA A 378 -21.51 -6.96 -8.51
C ALA A 378 -20.23 -7.48 -7.82
N THR A 379 -19.46 -6.59 -7.23
CA THR A 379 -18.24 -6.95 -6.50
C THR A 379 -18.55 -7.75 -5.23
N VAL A 380 -19.59 -7.40 -4.50
CA VAL A 380 -20.03 -8.15 -3.30
C VAL A 380 -20.51 -9.55 -3.67
N LEU A 381 -21.24 -9.70 -4.79
CA LEU A 381 -21.66 -11.00 -5.30
C LEU A 381 -20.48 -11.93 -5.65
N LEU A 382 -19.36 -11.36 -6.13
CA LEU A 382 -18.10 -12.08 -6.34
C LEU A 382 -17.39 -12.41 -5.02
N PHE A 383 -17.37 -11.48 -4.07
CA PHE A 383 -16.66 -11.59 -2.80
C PHE A 383 -17.31 -12.54 -1.81
N LEU A 384 -18.64 -12.56 -1.77
CA LEU A 384 -19.43 -13.34 -0.80
C LEU A 384 -19.13 -14.84 -0.83
N PRO A 385 -19.19 -15.55 -1.99
CA PRO A 385 -18.90 -16.99 -2.02
C PRO A 385 -17.45 -17.30 -1.61
N ALA A 386 -16.47 -16.47 -2.00
CA ALA A 386 -15.09 -16.65 -1.60
C ALA A 386 -14.91 -16.53 -0.08
N THR A 387 -15.60 -15.56 0.53
CA THR A 387 -15.53 -15.35 1.99
C THR A 387 -16.27 -16.48 2.73
N LEU A 388 -17.42 -16.93 2.22
CA LEU A 388 -18.13 -18.08 2.81
C LEU A 388 -17.28 -19.36 2.75
N ALA A 389 -16.59 -19.60 1.64
CA ALA A 389 -15.67 -20.73 1.51
C ALA A 389 -14.50 -20.60 2.50
N PHE A 390 -13.91 -19.39 2.64
CA PHE A 390 -12.84 -19.11 3.60
C PHE A 390 -13.29 -19.33 5.05
N VAL A 391 -14.42 -18.77 5.44
CA VAL A 391 -15.01 -18.92 6.77
C VAL A 391 -15.46 -20.36 7.04
N GLY A 392 -15.92 -21.07 6.01
CA GLY A 392 -16.33 -22.48 6.08
C GLY A 392 -15.17 -23.46 6.27
N HIS A 393 -13.94 -23.04 6.01
CA HIS A 393 -12.76 -23.90 6.04
C HIS A 393 -12.44 -24.37 7.47
N GLY A 394 -12.50 -25.69 7.72
CA GLY A 394 -12.38 -26.29 9.05
C GLY A 394 -11.05 -25.97 9.75
N ASP A 395 -9.94 -25.98 8.99
CA ASP A 395 -8.60 -25.74 9.56
C ASP A 395 -8.41 -24.28 9.99
N ILE A 396 -9.05 -23.33 9.27
CA ILE A 396 -9.03 -21.91 9.65
C ILE A 396 -9.75 -21.71 11.00
N ARG A 397 -10.91 -22.33 11.20
CA ARG A 397 -11.68 -22.23 12.45
C ARG A 397 -10.93 -22.80 13.65
N ARG A 398 -10.07 -23.82 13.43
CA ARG A 398 -9.33 -24.52 14.49
C ARG A 398 -8.00 -23.88 14.86
N LEU A 399 -7.60 -22.79 14.20
CA LEU A 399 -6.34 -22.11 14.51
C LEU A 399 -6.30 -21.64 15.97
N SER A 400 -5.29 -22.11 16.70
CA SER A 400 -4.94 -21.63 18.04
C SER A 400 -4.31 -20.23 17.98
N THR A 401 -4.13 -19.60 19.12
CA THR A 401 -3.38 -18.33 19.24
C THR A 401 -1.93 -18.52 18.76
N PRO A 402 -1.33 -17.54 18.06
CA PRO A 402 0.05 -17.63 17.57
C PRO A 402 1.11 -17.86 18.68
N THR A 403 0.79 -17.51 19.93
CA THR A 403 1.67 -17.67 21.11
C THR A 403 1.76 -19.09 21.67
N GLY A 404 0.99 -20.06 21.14
CA GLY A 404 0.91 -21.43 21.66
C GLY A 404 1.86 -22.45 21.02
N ALA A 405 2.74 -22.06 20.09
CA ALA A 405 3.63 -23.00 19.37
C ALA A 405 4.96 -23.30 20.10
N GLY A 406 5.12 -22.87 21.35
CA GLY A 406 6.36 -23.03 22.14
C GLY A 406 6.33 -24.09 23.24
N SER A 407 5.28 -24.94 23.32
CA SER A 407 5.22 -26.00 24.35
C SER A 407 4.61 -27.29 23.80
N ARG A 408 5.34 -27.97 22.92
CA ARG A 408 5.28 -29.42 22.73
C ARG A 408 6.56 -29.92 22.07
#